data_636285a07a86bbfd4fd69c134eba3cd6
#
_entry.id   636285a07a86bbfd4fd69c134eba3cd6
#
_cell.length_a   1.000
_cell.length_b   1.000
_cell.length_c   1.000
_cell.angle_alpha   90.00
_cell.angle_beta   90.00
_cell.angle_gamma   90.00
#
_symmetry.space_group_name_H-M   'P 1'
#
loop_
_entity.id
_entity.type
_entity.pdbx_description
1 polymer ?
#
loop_
_entity_poly.entity_id
_entity_poly.type
_entity_poly.pdbx_seq_one_letter_code
_entity_poly.pdbx_strand_id
1 'polypeptide(L)'
;ERELRKLFDGSGLMDRPQYSGRVCVGELGKDLRVRAEFFSAHVADHYDAIRLTVLNRKEGVVDRTLLHFKDVWGGKPVPSDPNSRNGVMPHLWVAHGDVDWYIYHPSAADYDLLRQAIGQYLSMFRERTPERVQDGPKLVFICAPLEGDSKKNIEFARQKAQEVFADGDIPICPHLLFPTIADLDHPE
;
A
#
# COMPACT_ATOMS: atom_id res chain seq x y z
N GLU A 1 -21.59 11.13 0.65
CA GLU A 1 -21.94 9.72 0.57
C GLU A 1 -22.43 9.33 -0.83
N ARG A 2 -23.41 10.05 -1.38
CA ARG A 2 -23.99 9.73 -2.70
C ARG A 2 -22.92 9.60 -3.80
N GLU A 3 -21.93 10.46 -3.83
CA GLU A 3 -20.86 10.43 -4.84
C GLU A 3 -19.90 9.24 -4.63
N LEU A 4 -19.61 8.89 -3.36
CA LEU A 4 -18.83 7.69 -3.05
C LEU A 4 -19.57 6.41 -3.45
N ARG A 5 -20.88 6.35 -3.26
CA ARG A 5 -21.69 5.21 -3.72
C ARG A 5 -21.62 5.04 -5.23
N LYS A 6 -21.77 6.14 -5.98
CA LYS A 6 -21.61 6.09 -7.44
C LYS A 6 -20.23 5.59 -7.87
N LEU A 7 -19.20 5.87 -7.08
CA LEU A 7 -17.83 5.48 -7.40
C LEU A 7 -17.55 4.00 -7.07
N PHE A 8 -18.04 3.52 -5.92
CA PHE A 8 -17.63 2.22 -5.39
C PHE A 8 -18.70 1.12 -5.51
N ASP A 9 -20.00 1.44 -5.52
CA ASP A 9 -21.03 0.41 -5.63
C ASP A 9 -20.93 -0.32 -6.98
N GLY A 10 -20.80 -1.64 -6.91
CA GLY A 10 -20.67 -2.49 -8.09
C GLY A 10 -19.39 -2.32 -8.92
N SER A 11 -18.44 -1.51 -8.46
CA SER A 11 -17.21 -1.23 -9.20
C SER A 11 -16.16 -2.34 -9.12
N GLY A 12 -16.24 -3.23 -8.13
CA GLY A 12 -15.21 -4.21 -7.86
C GLY A 12 -13.90 -3.63 -7.31
N LEU A 13 -13.85 -2.33 -6.98
CA LEU A 13 -12.65 -1.69 -6.45
C LEU A 13 -12.35 -2.09 -5.00
N MET A 14 -13.37 -2.43 -4.23
CA MET A 14 -13.27 -2.97 -2.88
C MET A 14 -14.49 -3.85 -2.60
N ASP A 15 -14.36 -4.76 -1.66
CA ASP A 15 -15.44 -5.63 -1.23
C ASP A 15 -16.20 -5.00 -0.06
N ARG A 16 -17.52 -5.23 0.02
CA ARG A 16 -18.40 -4.78 1.10
C ARG A 16 -18.21 -3.32 1.50
N PRO A 17 -18.33 -2.36 0.58
CA PRO A 17 -18.13 -0.96 0.89
C PRO A 17 -19.15 -0.47 1.93
N GLN A 18 -18.64 0.20 2.96
CA GLN A 18 -19.43 0.84 4.02
C GLN A 18 -19.21 2.34 3.94
N TYR A 19 -20.29 3.09 4.08
CA TYR A 19 -20.29 4.53 3.88
C TYR A 19 -20.65 5.26 5.17
N SER A 20 -19.89 6.31 5.47
CA SER A 20 -20.16 7.22 6.57
C SER A 20 -19.79 8.65 6.15
N GLY A 21 -20.79 9.45 5.78
CA GLY A 21 -20.58 10.82 5.32
C GLY A 21 -19.67 10.90 4.08
N ARG A 22 -18.48 11.45 4.27
CA ARG A 22 -17.47 11.62 3.21
C ARG A 22 -16.48 10.47 3.08
N VAL A 23 -16.68 9.40 3.82
CA VAL A 23 -15.77 8.26 3.87
C VAL A 23 -16.45 7.01 3.37
N CYS A 24 -15.72 6.23 2.59
CA CYS A 24 -16.04 4.86 2.22
C CYS A 24 -14.91 3.96 2.72
N VAL A 25 -15.27 2.86 3.37
CA VAL A 25 -14.31 1.84 3.80
C VAL A 25 -14.78 0.49 3.29
N GLY A 26 -13.89 -0.27 2.66
CA GLY A 26 -14.17 -1.61 2.19
C GLY A 26 -12.97 -2.52 2.35
N GLU A 27 -13.18 -3.80 2.07
CA GLU A 27 -12.12 -4.81 2.15
C GLU A 27 -11.34 -4.86 0.83
N LEU A 28 -10.04 -5.11 0.93
CA LEU A 28 -9.15 -5.36 -0.20
C LEU A 28 -8.45 -6.71 0.02
N GLY A 29 -9.11 -7.78 -0.47
CA GLY A 29 -8.67 -9.13 -0.17
C GLY A 29 -8.87 -9.53 1.30
N LYS A 30 -8.02 -10.45 1.80
CA LYS A 30 -8.22 -11.02 3.14
C LYS A 30 -7.68 -10.17 4.29
N ASP A 31 -6.63 -9.40 4.04
CA ASP A 31 -5.81 -8.81 5.11
C ASP A 31 -5.74 -7.29 5.08
N LEU A 32 -6.31 -6.69 4.06
CA LEU A 32 -6.26 -5.25 3.86
C LEU A 32 -7.66 -4.65 3.80
N ARG A 33 -7.73 -3.38 4.17
CA ARG A 33 -8.90 -2.53 4.02
C ARG A 33 -8.50 -1.26 3.30
N VAL A 34 -9.43 -0.67 2.60
CA VAL A 34 -9.23 0.62 1.93
C VAL A 34 -10.22 1.62 2.50
N ARG A 35 -9.70 2.75 2.90
CA ARG A 35 -10.47 3.93 3.24
C ARG A 35 -10.32 4.95 2.12
N ALA A 36 -11.42 5.36 1.54
CA ALA A 36 -11.48 6.38 0.51
C ALA A 36 -12.28 7.58 1.00
N GLU A 37 -11.79 8.78 0.74
CA GLU A 37 -12.49 10.02 1.04
C GLU A 37 -12.21 11.08 -0.01
N PHE A 38 -13.23 11.85 -0.38
CA PHE A 38 -13.03 13.05 -1.16
C PHE A 38 -12.35 14.12 -0.32
N PHE A 39 -11.33 14.73 -0.88
CA PHE A 39 -10.54 15.77 -0.24
C PHE A 39 -10.69 17.08 -0.98
N SER A 40 -10.99 18.13 -0.23
CA SER A 40 -11.03 19.50 -0.74
C SER A 40 -10.09 20.36 0.09
N ALA A 41 -9.16 21.03 -0.57
CA ALA A 41 -8.20 21.89 0.09
C ALA A 41 -8.73 23.33 0.27
N HIS A 42 -9.63 23.77 -0.60
CA HIS A 42 -9.95 25.20 -0.71
C HIS A 42 -11.44 25.52 -0.56
N VAL A 43 -12.34 24.68 -1.04
CA VAL A 43 -13.79 24.94 -1.03
C VAL A 43 -14.56 23.74 -0.49
N ALA A 44 -15.46 23.99 0.45
CA ALA A 44 -16.13 22.95 1.25
C ALA A 44 -16.92 21.92 0.42
N ASP A 45 -17.54 22.34 -0.65
CA ASP A 45 -18.43 21.49 -1.47
C ASP A 45 -17.82 21.07 -2.81
N HIS A 46 -16.55 21.36 -3.00
CA HIS A 46 -15.79 20.99 -4.19
C HIS A 46 -14.65 20.07 -3.81
N TYR A 47 -14.31 19.16 -4.71
CA TYR A 47 -13.26 18.17 -4.46
C TYR A 47 -12.16 18.33 -5.51
N ASP A 48 -10.93 18.37 -5.05
CA ASP A 48 -9.74 18.43 -5.90
C ASP A 48 -8.94 17.13 -5.91
N ALA A 49 -9.28 16.21 -5.02
CA ALA A 49 -8.63 14.92 -4.92
C ALA A 49 -9.51 13.86 -4.25
N ILE A 50 -9.12 12.61 -4.41
CA ILE A 50 -9.56 11.51 -3.56
C ILE A 50 -8.37 10.97 -2.79
N ARG A 51 -8.50 10.89 -1.47
CA ARG A 51 -7.51 10.27 -0.59
C ARG A 51 -7.83 8.80 -0.44
N LEU A 52 -6.85 7.95 -0.70
CA LEU A 52 -6.92 6.53 -0.45
C LEU A 52 -5.93 6.17 0.65
N THR A 53 -6.38 5.40 1.62
CA THR A 53 -5.54 4.88 2.70
C THR A 53 -5.73 3.37 2.74
N VAL A 54 -4.66 2.63 2.54
CA VAL A 54 -4.64 1.18 2.68
C VAL A 54 -4.25 0.85 4.13
N LEU A 55 -5.05 0.04 4.77
CA LEU A 55 -4.93 -0.33 6.17
C LEU A 55 -4.74 -1.85 6.29
N ASN A 56 -3.95 -2.29 7.25
CA ASN A 56 -3.88 -3.69 7.65
C ASN A 56 -5.02 -4.05 8.62
N ARG A 57 -5.13 -5.33 9.00
CA ARG A 57 -6.15 -5.79 9.96
C ARG A 57 -6.11 -5.10 11.33
N LYS A 58 -4.97 -4.54 11.73
CA LYS A 58 -4.78 -3.83 13.01
C LYS A 58 -5.00 -2.33 12.86
N GLU A 59 -5.64 -1.90 11.78
CA GLU A 59 -5.88 -0.49 11.42
C GLU A 59 -4.58 0.33 11.25
N GLY A 60 -3.43 -0.35 11.12
CA GLY A 60 -2.17 0.30 10.79
C GLY A 60 -2.13 0.71 9.32
N VAL A 61 -1.66 1.92 9.05
CA VAL A 61 -1.51 2.43 7.69
C VAL A 61 -0.39 1.68 6.98
N VAL A 62 -0.73 1.01 5.89
CA VAL A 62 0.21 0.34 4.99
C VAL A 62 0.71 1.32 3.94
N ASP A 63 -0.21 2.08 3.36
CA ASP A 63 0.10 3.11 2.39
C ASP A 63 -1.00 4.17 2.32
N ARG A 64 -0.66 5.34 1.79
CA ARG A 64 -1.60 6.43 1.59
C ARG A 64 -1.24 7.22 0.34
N THR A 65 -2.23 7.49 -0.48
CA THR A 65 -2.07 8.35 -1.64
C THR A 65 -3.17 9.40 -1.72
N LEU A 66 -2.89 10.44 -2.46
CA LEU A 66 -3.85 11.47 -2.83
C LEU A 66 -3.88 11.53 -4.36
N LEU A 67 -4.97 11.06 -4.95
CA LEU A 67 -5.16 11.14 -6.39
C LEU A 67 -5.79 12.49 -6.72
N HIS A 68 -4.98 13.41 -7.18
CA HIS A 68 -5.43 14.72 -7.61
C HIS A 68 -6.19 14.61 -8.94
N PHE A 69 -7.32 15.26 -9.02
CA PHE A 69 -8.15 15.18 -10.22
C PHE A 69 -7.45 15.74 -11.45
N LYS A 70 -6.65 16.79 -11.30
CA LYS A 70 -5.81 17.31 -12.38
C LYS A 70 -4.89 16.26 -13.01
N ASP A 71 -4.37 15.34 -12.20
CA ASP A 71 -3.47 14.29 -12.67
C ASP A 71 -4.26 13.16 -13.32
N VAL A 72 -5.44 12.83 -12.76
CA VAL A 72 -6.31 11.78 -13.28
C VAL A 72 -6.84 12.15 -14.68
N TRP A 73 -7.22 13.40 -14.89
CA TRP A 73 -7.74 13.85 -16.19
C TRP A 73 -6.65 14.31 -17.15
N GLY A 74 -5.39 14.38 -16.72
CA GLY A 74 -4.25 14.66 -17.59
C GLY A 74 -4.34 15.99 -18.34
N GLY A 75 -5.19 16.89 -17.88
CA GLY A 75 -5.54 18.09 -18.59
C GLY A 75 -4.65 19.28 -18.24
N LYS A 76 -4.52 20.19 -19.19
CA LYS A 76 -4.08 21.55 -18.89
C LYS A 76 -5.14 22.24 -18.04
N PRO A 77 -4.76 23.14 -17.13
CA PRO A 77 -5.71 23.94 -16.39
C PRO A 77 -6.75 24.55 -17.32
N VAL A 78 -8.02 24.38 -16.99
CA VAL A 78 -9.09 25.11 -17.68
C VAL A 78 -8.90 26.60 -17.34
N PRO A 79 -9.10 27.54 -18.28
CA PRO A 79 -9.05 28.93 -17.96
C PRO A 79 -9.91 29.26 -16.74
N SER A 80 -9.48 30.21 -15.96
CA SER A 80 -10.07 30.62 -14.68
C SER A 80 -11.52 31.11 -14.72
N ASP A 81 -12.12 31.17 -15.88
CA ASP A 81 -13.54 31.46 -16.05
C ASP A 81 -14.35 30.16 -15.92
N PRO A 82 -15.10 29.95 -14.81
CA PRO A 82 -15.96 28.81 -14.64
C PRO A 82 -17.08 28.68 -15.70
N ASN A 83 -17.34 29.75 -16.44
CA ASN A 83 -18.29 29.75 -17.55
C ASN A 83 -17.62 29.45 -18.89
N SER A 84 -16.32 29.39 -18.95
CA SER A 84 -15.58 29.06 -20.16
C SER A 84 -15.79 27.57 -20.50
N ARG A 85 -16.58 27.34 -21.53
CA ARG A 85 -16.85 25.99 -22.05
C ARG A 85 -15.76 25.50 -23.00
N ASN A 86 -14.64 26.16 -23.08
CA ASN A 86 -13.54 25.83 -23.98
C ASN A 86 -12.63 24.69 -23.42
N GLY A 87 -12.96 24.12 -22.28
CA GLY A 87 -12.25 22.98 -21.70
C GLY A 87 -12.87 21.66 -22.15
N VAL A 88 -12.04 20.63 -22.15
CA VAL A 88 -12.46 19.25 -22.42
C VAL A 88 -13.47 18.74 -21.38
N MET A 89 -13.52 19.37 -20.21
CA MET A 89 -14.40 19.03 -19.09
C MET A 89 -15.02 20.28 -18.48
N PRO A 90 -16.16 20.76 -19.02
CA PRO A 90 -16.76 22.05 -18.64
C PRO A 90 -17.31 22.09 -17.19
N HIS A 91 -17.44 20.94 -16.52
CA HIS A 91 -17.84 20.83 -15.12
C HIS A 91 -16.65 20.88 -14.16
N LEU A 92 -15.44 20.87 -14.70
CA LEU A 92 -14.20 21.07 -13.94
C LEU A 92 -13.72 22.50 -14.16
N TRP A 93 -13.23 23.14 -13.14
CA TRP A 93 -12.63 24.46 -13.23
C TRP A 93 -11.48 24.65 -12.25
N VAL A 94 -10.60 25.57 -12.56
CA VAL A 94 -9.45 25.94 -11.73
C VAL A 94 -9.89 27.04 -10.78
N ALA A 95 -9.71 26.80 -9.49
CA ALA A 95 -10.18 27.75 -8.49
C ALA A 95 -9.20 28.90 -8.22
N HIS A 96 -7.94 28.60 -8.13
CA HIS A 96 -6.90 29.57 -7.81
C HIS A 96 -5.68 29.42 -8.69
N GLY A 97 -5.37 30.42 -9.48
CA GLY A 97 -4.19 30.40 -10.30
C GLY A 97 -4.13 29.12 -11.14
N ASP A 98 -3.01 28.50 -11.20
CA ASP A 98 -2.70 27.61 -12.31
C ASP A 98 -2.78 26.12 -11.98
N VAL A 99 -3.21 25.74 -10.78
CA VAL A 99 -2.81 24.40 -10.30
C VAL A 99 -3.94 23.54 -9.79
N ASP A 100 -5.02 24.11 -9.25
CA ASP A 100 -6.03 23.33 -8.55
C ASP A 100 -7.30 23.14 -9.38
N TRP A 101 -7.70 21.89 -9.48
CA TRP A 101 -8.90 21.47 -10.17
C TRP A 101 -9.97 21.10 -9.16
N TYR A 102 -11.20 21.54 -9.41
CA TYR A 102 -12.36 21.16 -8.63
C TYR A 102 -13.33 20.38 -9.49
N ILE A 103 -13.86 19.30 -8.96
CA ILE A 103 -15.00 18.64 -9.55
C ILE A 103 -16.25 19.31 -9.00
N TYR A 104 -16.98 19.95 -9.91
CA TYR A 104 -18.23 20.60 -9.60
C TYR A 104 -19.42 19.65 -9.76
N HIS A 105 -19.52 18.99 -10.90
CA HIS A 105 -20.54 18.02 -11.23
C HIS A 105 -19.92 16.88 -12.03
N PRO A 106 -19.43 15.81 -11.37
CA PRO A 106 -18.82 14.70 -12.08
C PRO A 106 -19.81 14.02 -13.02
N SER A 107 -19.41 13.82 -14.26
CA SER A 107 -20.13 13.00 -15.23
C SER A 107 -19.87 11.52 -15.03
N ALA A 108 -20.59 10.65 -15.73
CA ALA A 108 -20.32 9.20 -15.71
C ALA A 108 -18.89 8.89 -16.18
N ALA A 109 -18.41 9.58 -17.21
CA ALA A 109 -17.05 9.41 -17.72
C ALA A 109 -15.99 9.79 -16.67
N ASP A 110 -16.24 10.80 -15.84
CA ASP A 110 -15.32 11.18 -14.76
C ASP A 110 -15.22 10.08 -13.70
N TYR A 111 -16.35 9.47 -13.36
CA TYR A 111 -16.32 8.31 -12.45
C TYR A 111 -15.54 7.13 -13.03
N ASP A 112 -15.64 6.90 -14.33
CA ASP A 112 -14.91 5.82 -14.98
C ASP A 112 -13.40 6.07 -14.94
N LEU A 113 -12.96 7.30 -15.21
CA LEU A 113 -11.55 7.70 -15.08
C LEU A 113 -11.05 7.54 -13.63
N LEU A 114 -11.86 7.98 -12.65
CA LEU A 114 -11.52 7.80 -11.23
C LEU A 114 -11.43 6.32 -10.85
N ARG A 115 -12.39 5.49 -11.27
CA ARG A 115 -12.35 4.04 -11.03
C ARG A 115 -11.09 3.42 -11.61
N GLN A 116 -10.72 3.83 -12.83
CA GLN A 116 -9.51 3.33 -13.47
C GLN A 116 -8.25 3.72 -12.67
N ALA A 117 -8.10 4.98 -12.28
CA ALA A 117 -6.96 5.45 -11.49
C ALA A 117 -6.89 4.77 -10.12
N ILE A 118 -8.03 4.65 -9.43
CA ILE A 118 -8.13 3.93 -8.14
C ILE A 118 -7.78 2.45 -8.34
N GLY A 119 -8.31 1.81 -9.38
CA GLY A 119 -8.03 0.42 -9.70
C GLY A 119 -6.55 0.15 -9.94
N GLN A 120 -5.87 1.02 -10.69
CA GLN A 120 -4.43 0.95 -10.89
C GLN A 120 -3.65 1.03 -9.58
N TYR A 121 -4.02 1.96 -8.71
CA TYR A 121 -3.38 2.07 -7.39
C TYR A 121 -3.65 0.85 -6.52
N LEU A 122 -4.88 0.38 -6.43
CA LEU A 122 -5.26 -0.75 -5.57
C LEU A 122 -4.73 -2.09 -6.08
N SER A 123 -4.46 -2.23 -7.38
CA SER A 123 -3.89 -3.46 -7.95
C SER A 123 -2.53 -3.79 -7.34
N MET A 124 -1.72 -2.78 -7.02
CA MET A 124 -0.42 -2.96 -6.37
C MET A 124 -0.50 -3.69 -5.01
N PHE A 125 -1.67 -3.65 -4.37
CA PHE A 125 -1.90 -4.30 -3.08
C PHE A 125 -2.67 -5.61 -3.22
N ARG A 126 -3.48 -5.76 -4.26
CA ARG A 126 -4.18 -7.02 -4.58
C ARG A 126 -3.22 -8.11 -5.02
N GLU A 127 -2.24 -7.75 -5.83
CA GLU A 127 -1.17 -8.64 -6.28
C GLU A 127 -0.21 -8.98 -5.14
N ARG A 128 -0.16 -8.14 -4.12
CA ARG A 128 0.52 -8.39 -2.83
C ARG A 128 -0.34 -9.18 -1.83
N THR A 129 -1.51 -9.72 -2.21
CA THR A 129 -1.96 -10.92 -1.49
C THR A 129 -0.75 -11.83 -1.60
N PRO A 130 -0.07 -12.19 -0.50
CA PRO A 130 0.96 -13.18 -0.63
C PRO A 130 0.24 -14.34 -1.32
N GLU A 131 0.49 -14.59 -2.61
CA GLU A 131 0.60 -15.98 -2.98
C GLU A 131 1.22 -16.54 -1.74
N ARG A 132 0.56 -17.49 -1.08
CA ARG A 132 1.27 -18.36 -0.15
C ARG A 132 2.61 -18.47 -0.81
N VAL A 133 3.59 -17.76 -0.28
CA VAL A 133 4.96 -18.12 -0.51
C VAL A 133 4.85 -19.61 -0.22
N GLN A 134 4.80 -20.41 -1.28
CA GLN A 134 5.01 -21.84 -1.14
C GLN A 134 6.22 -21.82 -0.27
N ASP A 135 6.05 -22.26 0.98
CA ASP A 135 7.02 -22.07 2.06
C ASP A 135 8.40 -22.28 1.46
N GLY A 136 8.93 -21.24 0.87
CA GLY A 136 10.29 -21.20 0.41
C GLY A 136 11.14 -21.34 1.66
N PRO A 137 12.33 -21.87 1.57
CA PRO A 137 13.17 -22.16 2.71
C PRO A 137 13.18 -20.95 3.64
N LYS A 138 12.74 -21.12 4.88
CA LYS A 138 12.74 -20.10 5.92
C LYS A 138 14.16 -19.85 6.37
N LEU A 139 14.50 -18.60 6.63
CA LEU A 139 15.74 -18.27 7.31
C LEU A 139 15.57 -18.56 8.80
N VAL A 140 16.23 -19.59 9.30
CA VAL A 140 16.16 -20.00 10.71
C VAL A 140 17.44 -19.61 11.41
N PHE A 141 17.34 -18.68 12.36
CA PHE A 141 18.47 -18.22 13.14
C PHE A 141 18.72 -19.15 14.33
N ILE A 142 19.91 -19.76 14.39
CA ILE A 142 20.30 -20.71 15.44
C ILE A 142 21.14 -19.99 16.47
N CYS A 143 20.60 -19.85 17.69
CA CYS A 143 21.28 -19.28 18.82
C CYS A 143 21.84 -20.40 19.71
N ALA A 144 23.15 -20.41 19.93
CA ALA A 144 23.82 -21.25 20.89
C ALA A 144 24.69 -20.40 21.84
N PRO A 145 24.97 -20.84 23.08
CA PRO A 145 25.86 -20.10 23.95
C PRO A 145 27.28 -19.99 23.36
N LEU A 146 27.92 -18.82 23.49
CA LEU A 146 29.31 -18.62 23.11
C LEU A 146 30.26 -19.02 24.26
N GLU A 147 29.77 -18.92 25.50
CA GLU A 147 30.55 -19.21 26.69
C GLU A 147 30.34 -20.67 27.13
N GLY A 148 31.34 -21.23 27.82
CA GLY A 148 31.34 -22.60 28.32
C GLY A 148 32.13 -23.57 27.44
N ASP A 149 31.62 -24.80 27.26
CA ASP A 149 32.25 -25.81 26.41
C ASP A 149 32.01 -25.48 24.92
N SER A 150 32.94 -24.73 24.36
CA SER A 150 32.85 -24.23 22.97
C SER A 150 32.72 -25.39 21.96
N LYS A 151 33.34 -26.54 22.21
CA LYS A 151 33.24 -27.70 21.31
C LYS A 151 31.84 -28.28 21.28
N LYS A 152 31.22 -28.43 22.46
CA LYS A 152 29.84 -28.91 22.56
C LYS A 152 28.85 -27.91 21.95
N ASN A 153 29.06 -26.62 22.17
CA ASN A 153 28.19 -25.57 21.62
C ASN A 153 28.27 -25.52 20.09
N ILE A 154 29.46 -25.69 19.51
CA ILE A 154 29.66 -25.78 18.06
C ILE A 154 29.00 -27.04 17.51
N GLU A 155 29.15 -28.18 18.15
CA GLU A 155 28.53 -29.42 17.70
C GLU A 155 27.01 -29.36 17.77
N PHE A 156 26.45 -28.80 18.85
CA PHE A 156 25.02 -28.52 18.95
C PHE A 156 24.51 -27.61 17.82
N ALA A 157 25.24 -26.51 17.57
CA ALA A 157 24.87 -25.56 16.51
C ALA A 157 24.90 -26.24 15.12
N ARG A 158 25.91 -27.09 14.88
CA ARG A 158 26.04 -27.86 13.63
C ARG A 158 24.89 -28.86 13.46
N GLN A 159 24.56 -29.60 14.50
CA GLN A 159 23.44 -30.55 14.48
C GLN A 159 22.12 -29.81 14.17
N LYS A 160 21.86 -28.71 14.85
CA LYS A 160 20.63 -27.90 14.59
C LYS A 160 20.59 -27.30 13.21
N ALA A 161 21.73 -26.88 12.68
CA ALA A 161 21.80 -26.39 11.29
C ALA A 161 21.48 -27.51 10.27
N GLN A 162 21.94 -28.72 10.54
CA GLN A 162 21.63 -29.89 9.71
C GLN A 162 20.14 -30.26 9.75
N GLU A 163 19.51 -30.22 10.94
CA GLU A 163 18.06 -30.43 11.09
C GLU A 163 17.26 -29.40 10.26
N VAL A 164 17.57 -28.13 10.44
CA VAL A 164 16.91 -27.04 9.70
C VAL A 164 17.08 -27.20 8.18
N PHE A 165 18.27 -27.57 7.74
CA PHE A 165 18.55 -27.79 6.33
C PHE A 165 17.82 -29.03 5.78
N ALA A 166 17.70 -30.11 6.59
CA ALA A 166 16.96 -31.29 6.21
C ALA A 166 15.45 -31.04 6.07
N ASP A 167 14.92 -30.08 6.84
CA ASP A 167 13.52 -29.59 6.73
C ASP A 167 13.29 -28.67 5.52
N GLY A 168 14.35 -28.40 4.74
CA GLY A 168 14.29 -27.57 3.55
C GLY A 168 14.44 -26.07 3.84
N ASP A 169 14.79 -25.68 5.05
CA ASP A 169 14.99 -24.31 5.49
C ASP A 169 16.48 -23.89 5.42
N ILE A 170 16.78 -22.61 5.48
CA ILE A 170 18.13 -22.05 5.42
C ILE A 170 18.61 -21.71 6.83
N PRO A 171 19.55 -22.45 7.42
CA PRO A 171 20.07 -22.13 8.75
C PRO A 171 21.04 -20.94 8.69
N ILE A 172 20.85 -19.98 9.56
CA ILE A 172 21.81 -18.91 9.86
C ILE A 172 22.41 -19.18 11.23
N CYS A 173 23.67 -19.60 11.26
CA CYS A 173 24.35 -19.98 12.47
C CYS A 173 25.63 -19.14 12.68
N PRO A 174 25.58 -18.02 13.40
CA PRO A 174 26.74 -17.16 13.63
C PRO A 174 27.92 -17.90 14.28
N HIS A 175 27.63 -18.84 15.17
CA HIS A 175 28.64 -19.65 15.89
C HIS A 175 29.51 -20.52 14.97
N LEU A 176 29.02 -20.85 13.78
CA LEU A 176 29.78 -21.57 12.76
C LEU A 176 30.53 -20.63 11.82
N LEU A 177 30.11 -19.37 11.73
CA LEU A 177 30.70 -18.38 10.85
C LEU A 177 31.81 -17.57 11.55
N PHE A 178 31.59 -17.16 12.79
CA PHE A 178 32.53 -16.28 13.50
C PHE A 178 33.90 -16.92 13.73
N PRO A 179 34.03 -18.20 14.11
CA PRO A 179 35.35 -18.84 14.28
C PRO A 179 36.17 -18.95 12.98
N THR A 180 35.51 -18.86 11.83
CA THR A 180 36.20 -18.91 10.53
C THR A 180 36.56 -17.53 9.99
N ILE A 181 35.94 -16.48 10.52
CA ILE A 181 36.12 -15.09 10.05
C ILE A 181 36.98 -14.28 11.03
N ALA A 182 36.85 -14.54 12.31
CA ALA A 182 37.60 -13.88 13.37
C ALA A 182 38.55 -14.90 14.02
N ASP A 183 39.85 -14.58 14.02
CA ASP A 183 40.86 -15.32 14.78
C ASP A 183 40.66 -14.93 16.26
N LEU A 184 39.81 -15.69 16.95
CA LEU A 184 39.44 -15.43 18.35
C LEU A 184 40.53 -15.88 19.34
N ASP A 185 41.65 -16.38 18.85
CA ASP A 185 42.79 -16.86 19.68
C ASP A 185 43.90 -15.80 19.88
N HIS A 186 43.69 -14.55 19.39
CA HIS A 186 44.58 -13.42 19.71
C HIS A 186 43.89 -12.44 20.68
N PRO A 187 44.05 -12.62 22.02
CA PRO A 187 43.81 -11.54 22.95
C PRO A 187 44.93 -10.53 22.81
N GLU A 188 44.61 -9.28 22.40
CA GLU A 188 45.48 -8.16 22.60
C GLU A 188 45.59 -7.80 24.09
#